data_28edf899ec032400fd3f2c20222614e4
#
_entry.id   28edf899ec032400fd3f2c20222614e4
#
_cell.length_a   1.000
_cell.length_b   1.000
_cell.length_c   1.000
_cell.angle_alpha   90.00
_cell.angle_beta   90.00
_cell.angle_gamma   90.00
#
_symmetry.space_group_name_H-M   'P 1'
#
loop_
_entity.id
_entity.type
_entity.pdbx_description
1 polymer ?
#
loop_
_entity_poly.entity_id
_entity_poly.type
_entity_poly.pdbx_seq_one_letter_code
_entity_poly.pdbx_strand_id
1 'polypeptide(L)'
;MQVRHEVSPNIGVGVFYLRSLGGNTHTFRAANGTGNDVDTFDTLANVVGVGARYRLTKNAALSFDYGANFTDFGRYMNGHTRYEHKAGTSTFDIKGRERGNTPTFWVIRLDVGQADMDVAGSWNAFIDYKRFEHGSFFGGNGTESLPDR
;
A
#
# COMPACT_ATOMS: atom_id res chain seq x y z
N MET A 1 6.37 7.78 -11.80
CA MET A 1 5.91 9.01 -12.47
C MET A 1 4.78 9.60 -11.65
N GLN A 2 4.79 10.90 -11.44
CA GLN A 2 3.71 11.61 -10.74
C GLN A 2 3.35 12.86 -11.53
N VAL A 3 2.06 13.12 -11.70
CA VAL A 3 1.53 14.32 -12.34
C VAL A 3 0.57 14.96 -11.38
N ARG A 4 0.72 16.27 -11.17
CA ARG A 4 -0.17 17.09 -10.34
C ARG A 4 -0.75 18.22 -11.18
N HIS A 5 -2.00 18.55 -10.89
CA HIS A 5 -2.71 19.66 -11.53
C HIS A 5 -3.48 20.44 -10.47
N GLU A 6 -3.36 21.77 -10.51
CA GLU A 6 -4.16 22.64 -9.66
C GLU A 6 -5.45 23.00 -10.41
N VAL A 7 -6.55 22.46 -9.90
CA VAL A 7 -7.89 22.71 -10.47
C VAL A 7 -8.40 24.10 -10.08
N SER A 8 -8.02 24.55 -8.89
CA SER A 8 -8.30 25.88 -8.35
C SER A 8 -7.26 26.28 -7.32
N PRO A 9 -7.23 27.53 -6.84
CA PRO A 9 -6.30 27.94 -5.77
C PRO A 9 -6.38 27.11 -4.50
N ASN A 10 -7.49 26.40 -4.30
CA ASN A 10 -7.72 25.59 -3.11
C ASN A 10 -7.75 24.09 -3.36
N ILE A 11 -7.79 23.64 -4.62
CA ILE A 11 -7.93 22.24 -4.99
C ILE A 11 -6.81 21.83 -5.92
N GLY A 12 -6.00 20.89 -5.46
CA GLY A 12 -5.02 20.18 -6.27
C GLY A 12 -5.42 18.72 -6.40
N VAL A 13 -5.22 18.14 -7.57
CA VAL A 13 -5.39 16.71 -7.85
C VAL A 13 -4.14 16.15 -8.47
N GLY A 14 -3.90 14.86 -8.30
CA GLY A 14 -2.74 14.20 -8.86
C GLY A 14 -3.00 12.75 -9.16
N VAL A 15 -2.21 12.22 -10.07
CA VAL A 15 -2.13 10.79 -10.36
C VAL A 15 -0.68 10.36 -10.22
N PHE A 16 -0.47 9.17 -9.75
CA PHE A 16 0.86 8.57 -9.69
C PHE A 16 0.85 7.14 -10.20
N TYR A 17 1.98 6.77 -10.74
CA TYR A 17 2.25 5.43 -11.22
C TYR A 17 3.62 5.00 -10.75
N LEU A 18 3.67 3.81 -10.16
CA LEU A 18 4.88 3.18 -9.70
C LEU A 18 4.95 1.74 -10.20
N ARG A 19 6.05 1.37 -10.80
CA ARG A 19 6.31 0.00 -11.25
C ARG A 19 7.69 -0.44 -10.78
N SER A 20 7.81 -1.66 -10.28
CA SER A 20 9.11 -2.27 -10.05
C SER A 20 9.80 -2.53 -11.38
N LEU A 21 11.01 -2.01 -11.51
CA LEU A 21 11.88 -2.26 -12.65
C LEU A 21 12.86 -3.36 -12.23
N GLY A 22 12.64 -4.55 -12.68
CA GLY A 22 13.53 -5.67 -12.44
C GLY A 22 13.34 -6.71 -13.52
N GLY A 23 14.38 -7.02 -14.27
CA GLY A 23 14.38 -8.06 -15.30
C GLY A 23 14.60 -9.47 -14.73
N ASN A 24 14.71 -9.63 -13.43
CA ASN A 24 14.91 -10.91 -12.79
C ASN A 24 13.65 -11.34 -12.06
N THR A 25 13.24 -12.55 -12.32
CA THR A 25 12.16 -13.25 -11.63
C THR A 25 12.43 -13.24 -10.14
N HIS A 26 11.62 -12.51 -9.39
CA HIS A 26 11.67 -12.57 -7.93
C HIS A 26 10.98 -13.84 -7.47
N THR A 27 11.76 -14.82 -7.11
CA THR A 27 11.25 -16.05 -6.55
C THR A 27 10.95 -15.83 -5.06
N PHE A 28 9.69 -15.65 -4.75
CA PHE A 28 9.21 -15.72 -3.39
C PHE A 28 8.97 -17.18 -3.05
N ARG A 29 9.82 -17.75 -2.22
CA ARG A 29 9.60 -19.10 -1.68
C ARG A 29 8.54 -19.03 -0.60
N ALA A 30 7.30 -19.18 -0.98
CA ALA A 30 6.23 -19.45 -0.04
C ALA A 30 5.98 -20.94 -0.04
N ALA A 31 6.00 -21.54 1.13
CA ALA A 31 5.56 -22.91 1.28
C ALA A 31 4.07 -22.99 0.92
N ASN A 32 3.75 -23.56 -0.21
CA ASN A 32 2.37 -23.78 -0.65
C ASN A 32 1.86 -25.19 -0.33
N GLY A 33 2.31 -25.74 0.79
CA GLY A 33 1.77 -26.97 1.36
C GLY A 33 2.44 -28.28 0.94
N THR A 34 3.09 -28.34 -0.21
CA THR A 34 3.79 -29.56 -0.67
C THR A 34 5.31 -29.48 -0.51
N GLY A 35 5.80 -28.36 0.01
CA GLY A 35 7.22 -28.16 0.34
C GLY A 35 8.15 -27.85 -0.82
N ASN A 36 7.71 -28.06 -2.06
CA ASN A 36 8.54 -27.90 -3.26
C ASN A 36 8.02 -26.85 -4.26
N ASP A 37 6.78 -26.39 -4.10
CA ASP A 37 6.23 -25.40 -5.00
C ASP A 37 6.63 -24.00 -4.59
N VAL A 38 7.14 -23.27 -5.54
CA VAL A 38 7.66 -21.92 -5.38
C VAL A 38 6.81 -21.00 -6.25
N ASP A 39 6.08 -20.09 -5.62
CA ASP A 39 5.43 -19.03 -6.37
C ASP A 39 6.49 -18.04 -6.86
N THR A 40 6.51 -17.78 -8.15
CA THR A 40 7.40 -16.82 -8.81
C THR A 40 6.62 -15.63 -9.31
N PHE A 41 7.18 -14.43 -9.12
CA PHE A 41 6.54 -13.19 -9.51
C PHE A 41 7.51 -12.32 -10.30
N ASP A 42 7.12 -11.92 -11.50
CA ASP A 42 7.95 -11.07 -12.38
C ASP A 42 7.92 -9.60 -11.95
N THR A 43 6.85 -9.18 -11.31
CA THR A 43 6.62 -7.79 -10.92
C THR A 43 6.02 -7.73 -9.51
N LEU A 44 6.71 -7.06 -8.59
CA LEU A 44 6.27 -6.91 -7.21
C LEU A 44 5.36 -5.69 -7.01
N ALA A 45 5.57 -4.65 -7.79
CA ALA A 45 4.79 -3.43 -7.73
C ALA A 45 4.36 -2.97 -9.12
N ASN A 46 3.07 -2.73 -9.27
CA ASN A 46 2.44 -2.06 -10.40
C ASN A 46 1.27 -1.25 -9.81
N VAL A 47 1.62 -0.13 -9.20
CA VAL A 47 0.72 0.68 -8.39
C VAL A 47 0.25 1.88 -9.19
N VAL A 48 -1.06 2.03 -9.26
CA VAL A 48 -1.72 3.23 -9.77
C VAL A 48 -2.44 3.89 -8.61
N GLY A 49 -2.33 5.20 -8.51
CA GLY A 49 -3.03 5.94 -7.48
C GLY A 49 -3.41 7.35 -7.89
N VAL A 50 -4.34 7.88 -7.13
CA VAL A 50 -4.86 9.23 -7.26
C VAL A 50 -4.75 9.94 -5.93
N GLY A 51 -4.50 11.24 -5.97
CA GLY A 51 -4.45 12.07 -4.78
C GLY A 51 -5.23 13.36 -4.99
N ALA A 52 -5.78 13.87 -3.90
CA ALA A 52 -6.44 15.17 -3.88
C ALA A 52 -5.99 15.95 -2.64
N ARG A 53 -5.82 17.25 -2.80
CA ARG A 53 -5.54 18.16 -1.69
C ARG A 53 -6.52 19.31 -1.75
N TYR A 54 -7.14 19.59 -0.62
CA TYR A 54 -8.06 20.70 -0.44
C TYR A 54 -7.54 21.64 0.65
N ARG A 55 -7.32 22.89 0.30
CA ARG A 55 -6.94 23.95 1.24
C ARG A 55 -8.19 24.49 1.92
N LEU A 56 -8.34 24.15 3.21
CA LEU A 56 -9.46 24.60 4.04
C LEU A 56 -9.32 26.08 4.39
N THR A 57 -8.12 26.47 4.77
CA THR A 57 -7.74 27.85 5.13
C THR A 57 -6.30 28.11 4.66
N LYS A 58 -5.78 29.31 4.89
CA LYS A 58 -4.36 29.59 4.61
C LYS A 58 -3.42 28.68 5.42
N ASN A 59 -3.86 28.19 6.59
CA ASN A 59 -3.04 27.43 7.53
C ASN A 59 -3.57 25.99 7.75
N ALA A 60 -4.53 25.52 6.95
CA ALA A 60 -5.03 24.15 7.07
C ALA A 60 -5.34 23.55 5.70
N ALA A 61 -4.93 22.32 5.51
CA ALA A 61 -5.19 21.55 4.28
C ALA A 61 -5.53 20.10 4.61
N LEU A 62 -6.47 19.55 3.87
CA LEU A 62 -6.83 18.13 3.89
C LEU A 62 -6.27 17.47 2.63
N SER A 63 -5.61 16.33 2.80
CA SER A 63 -5.12 15.53 1.69
C SER A 63 -5.71 14.13 1.76
N PHE A 64 -5.99 13.56 0.60
CA PHE A 64 -6.47 12.19 0.44
C PHE A 64 -5.68 11.54 -0.69
N ASP A 65 -5.12 10.36 -0.43
CA ASP A 65 -4.46 9.54 -1.42
C ASP A 65 -5.08 8.14 -1.42
N TYR A 66 -5.28 7.59 -2.61
CA TYR A 66 -5.78 6.24 -2.83
C TYR A 66 -4.94 5.57 -3.91
N GLY A 67 -4.63 4.30 -3.73
CA GLY A 67 -3.91 3.53 -4.73
C GLY A 67 -4.18 2.03 -4.63
N ALA A 68 -3.84 1.32 -5.71
CA ALA A 68 -3.98 -0.12 -5.81
C ALA A 68 -2.78 -0.74 -6.51
N ASN A 69 -2.36 -1.92 -6.05
CA ASN A 69 -1.29 -2.70 -6.66
C ASN A 69 -1.89 -3.81 -7.53
N PHE A 70 -1.73 -3.71 -8.84
CA PHE A 70 -2.29 -4.61 -9.84
C PHE A 70 -1.40 -5.82 -10.17
N THR A 71 -0.47 -6.18 -9.29
CA THR A 71 0.38 -7.35 -9.50
C THR A 71 -0.25 -8.62 -8.95
N ASP A 72 0.14 -9.77 -9.52
CA ASP A 72 -0.21 -11.07 -8.95
C ASP A 72 0.46 -11.27 -7.58
N PHE A 73 1.67 -10.72 -7.38
CA PHE A 73 2.31 -10.67 -6.08
C PHE A 73 1.48 -9.93 -5.03
N GLY A 74 0.93 -8.76 -5.38
CA GLY A 74 0.04 -8.01 -4.49
C GLY A 74 -1.17 -8.83 -4.06
N ARG A 75 -1.83 -9.49 -5.02
CA ARG A 75 -2.97 -10.38 -4.76
C ARG A 75 -2.58 -11.61 -3.94
N TYR A 76 -1.40 -12.15 -4.16
CA TYR A 76 -0.86 -13.24 -3.36
C TYR A 76 -0.67 -12.83 -1.90
N MET A 77 -0.08 -11.66 -1.66
CA MET A 77 0.11 -11.12 -0.31
C MET A 77 -1.22 -10.81 0.38
N ASN A 78 -2.22 -10.31 -0.36
CA ASN A 78 -3.58 -10.02 0.14
C ASN A 78 -4.46 -11.28 0.27
N GLY A 79 -3.92 -12.44 -0.04
CA GLY A 79 -4.60 -13.71 0.04
C GLY A 79 -4.48 -14.37 1.41
N HIS A 80 -5.03 -15.55 1.51
CA HIS A 80 -5.00 -16.36 2.73
C HIS A 80 -4.49 -17.77 2.45
N THR A 81 -3.86 -18.35 3.47
CA THR A 81 -3.40 -19.75 3.42
C THR A 81 -4.59 -20.69 3.63
N ARG A 82 -4.71 -21.66 2.74
CA ARG A 82 -5.73 -22.71 2.85
C ARG A 82 -5.20 -23.87 3.69
N TYR A 83 -5.97 -24.26 4.68
CA TYR A 83 -5.67 -25.38 5.55
C TYR A 83 -6.70 -26.48 5.33
N GLU A 84 -6.27 -27.72 5.35
CA GLU A 84 -7.15 -28.89 5.35
C GLU A 84 -6.90 -29.69 6.63
N HIS A 85 -7.97 -30.06 7.30
CA HIS A 85 -7.89 -30.89 8.48
C HIS A 85 -7.50 -32.33 8.08
N LYS A 86 -6.42 -32.82 8.66
CA LYS A 86 -5.99 -34.21 8.43
C LYS A 86 -6.88 -35.18 9.18
N ALA A 87 -7.62 -36.00 8.44
CA ALA A 87 -8.57 -36.94 9.01
C ALA A 87 -7.92 -37.81 10.08
N GLY A 88 -8.56 -37.93 11.26
CA GLY A 88 -8.07 -38.73 12.37
C GLY A 88 -6.96 -38.11 13.23
N THR A 89 -6.63 -36.85 13.02
CA THR A 89 -5.62 -36.09 13.79
C THR A 89 -6.12 -34.71 14.16
N SER A 90 -5.44 -34.06 15.11
CA SER A 90 -5.67 -32.62 15.43
C SER A 90 -4.79 -31.69 14.62
N THR A 91 -4.19 -32.16 13.53
CA THR A 91 -3.26 -31.38 12.71
C THR A 91 -3.92 -30.93 11.42
N PHE A 92 -3.39 -29.84 10.87
CA PHE A 92 -3.81 -29.24 9.58
C PHE A 92 -2.65 -29.30 8.60
N ASP A 93 -2.96 -29.70 7.37
CA ASP A 93 -2.04 -29.59 6.25
C ASP A 93 -2.26 -28.27 5.52
N ILE A 94 -1.18 -27.64 5.06
CA ILE A 94 -1.24 -26.45 4.21
C ILE A 94 -1.50 -26.93 2.77
N LYS A 95 -2.58 -26.44 2.15
CA LYS A 95 -2.98 -26.78 0.77
C LYS A 95 -2.61 -25.71 -0.26
N GLY A 96 -1.82 -24.75 0.16
CA GLY A 96 -1.41 -23.64 -0.67
C GLY A 96 -1.97 -22.31 -0.22
N ARG A 97 -1.79 -21.27 -1.04
CA ARG A 97 -2.27 -19.93 -0.77
C ARG A 97 -3.24 -19.48 -1.86
N GLU A 98 -4.42 -19.05 -1.44
CA GLU A 98 -5.42 -18.48 -2.33
C GLU A 98 -5.15 -16.99 -2.51
N ARG A 99 -5.17 -16.51 -3.75
CA ARG A 99 -4.99 -15.09 -4.07
C ARG A 99 -6.21 -14.30 -3.66
N GLY A 100 -5.98 -13.20 -2.98
CA GLY A 100 -7.02 -12.26 -2.59
C GLY A 100 -7.41 -11.29 -3.71
N ASN A 101 -8.20 -10.31 -3.34
CA ASN A 101 -8.53 -9.18 -4.22
C ASN A 101 -7.28 -8.33 -4.50
N THR A 102 -7.38 -7.47 -5.51
CA THR A 102 -6.39 -6.43 -5.77
C THR A 102 -6.22 -5.56 -4.51
N PRO A 103 -5.04 -5.55 -3.89
CA PRO A 103 -4.84 -4.81 -2.65
C PRO A 103 -4.81 -3.32 -2.88
N THR A 104 -5.45 -2.61 -1.98
CA THR A 104 -5.59 -1.16 -2.00
C THR A 104 -4.98 -0.51 -0.77
N PHE A 105 -4.67 0.75 -0.88
CA PHE A 105 -4.33 1.60 0.26
C PHE A 105 -4.98 2.97 0.12
N TRP A 106 -5.17 3.62 1.26
CA TRP A 106 -5.59 5.01 1.29
C TRP A 106 -5.06 5.72 2.53
N VAL A 107 -4.88 7.02 2.39
CA VAL A 107 -4.37 7.91 3.42
C VAL A 107 -5.24 9.16 3.43
N ILE A 108 -5.70 9.56 4.61
CA ILE A 108 -6.27 10.89 4.84
C ILE A 108 -5.33 11.63 5.77
N ARG A 109 -4.98 12.84 5.44
CA ARG A 109 -4.08 13.68 6.25
C ARG A 109 -4.64 15.08 6.38
N LEU A 110 -4.67 15.59 7.61
CA LEU A 110 -4.93 16.98 7.94
C LEU A 110 -3.60 17.64 8.35
N ASP A 111 -3.20 18.64 7.63
CA ASP A 111 -2.08 19.52 7.97
C ASP A 111 -2.63 20.81 8.57
N VAL A 112 -2.05 21.30 9.67
CA VAL A 112 -2.43 22.54 10.37
C VAL A 112 -1.17 23.34 10.72
N GLY A 113 -1.24 24.65 10.50
CA GLY A 113 -0.11 25.56 10.73
C GLY A 113 0.76 25.69 9.48
N GLN A 114 1.74 26.54 9.56
CA GLN A 114 2.74 26.77 8.53
C GLN A 114 4.08 27.04 9.22
N ALA A 115 4.98 26.07 9.17
CA ALA A 115 6.33 26.30 9.62
C ALA A 115 7.09 27.11 8.58
N ASP A 116 7.72 28.17 9.02
CA ASP A 116 8.57 29.03 8.24
C ASP A 116 9.90 29.18 8.99
N MET A 117 11.00 28.80 8.36
CA MET A 117 12.33 28.81 8.99
C MET A 117 12.79 30.22 9.34
N ASP A 118 12.27 31.24 8.66
CA ASP A 118 12.62 32.65 8.86
C ASP A 118 11.76 33.32 9.95
N VAL A 119 10.73 32.63 10.45
CA VAL A 119 9.81 33.17 11.45
C VAL A 119 9.93 32.38 12.76
N ALA A 120 10.51 33.03 13.77
CA ALA A 120 10.64 32.44 15.09
C ALA A 120 9.26 32.12 15.70
N GLY A 121 9.09 30.89 16.21
CA GLY A 121 7.83 30.44 16.79
C GLY A 121 6.80 29.93 15.77
N SER A 122 7.10 29.90 14.49
CA SER A 122 6.26 29.24 13.50
C SER A 122 6.24 27.72 13.73
N TRP A 123 5.09 27.10 13.48
CA TRP A 123 4.91 25.67 13.68
C TRP A 123 3.97 25.08 12.65
N ASN A 124 4.12 23.78 12.43
CA ASN A 124 3.11 22.97 11.75
C ASN A 124 2.89 21.67 12.52
N ALA A 125 1.72 21.12 12.38
CA ALA A 125 1.35 19.81 12.89
C ALA A 125 0.52 19.08 11.83
N PHE A 126 0.54 17.77 11.89
CA PHE A 126 -0.34 16.96 11.05
C PHE A 126 -0.89 15.78 11.83
N ILE A 127 -2.04 15.32 11.40
CA ILE A 127 -2.60 14.04 11.80
C ILE A 127 -2.96 13.29 10.53
N ASP A 128 -2.60 12.01 10.45
CA ASP A 128 -3.01 11.16 9.34
C ASP A 128 -3.66 9.87 9.84
N TYR A 129 -4.57 9.37 9.01
CA TYR A 129 -5.15 8.04 9.14
C TYR A 129 -4.84 7.25 7.86
N LYS A 130 -4.25 6.08 8.03
CA LYS A 130 -3.77 5.26 6.92
C LYS A 130 -4.36 3.86 7.01
N ARG A 131 -4.74 3.31 5.87
CA ARG A 131 -5.09 1.91 5.72
C ARG A 131 -4.33 1.33 4.54
N PHE A 132 -3.58 0.27 4.80
CA PHE A 132 -2.87 -0.49 3.78
C PHE A 132 -3.34 -1.94 3.86
N GLU A 133 -3.78 -2.49 2.73
CA GLU A 133 -3.98 -3.92 2.59
C GLU A 133 -2.65 -4.59 2.26
N HIS A 134 -2.48 -5.85 2.67
CA HIS A 134 -1.26 -6.60 2.40
C HIS A 134 -0.96 -6.64 0.89
N GLY A 135 0.27 -6.32 0.51
CA GLY A 135 0.68 -6.27 -0.90
C GLY A 135 0.24 -5.02 -1.66
N SER A 136 -0.43 -4.06 -1.02
CA SER A 136 -0.86 -2.82 -1.68
C SER A 136 0.31 -1.91 -2.05
N PHE A 137 1.39 -2.00 -1.30
CA PHE A 137 2.58 -1.21 -1.48
C PHE A 137 3.80 -2.08 -1.18
N PHE A 138 4.96 -1.82 -1.79
CA PHE A 138 6.23 -2.56 -1.69
C PHE A 138 6.26 -3.78 -0.74
N GLY A 139 6.16 -4.96 -1.29
CA GLY A 139 6.62 -6.19 -0.61
C GLY A 139 5.87 -6.62 0.63
N GLY A 140 4.70 -6.11 0.90
CA GLY A 140 3.85 -6.62 1.98
C GLY A 140 3.35 -5.59 2.95
N ASN A 141 4.09 -5.27 3.97
CA ASN A 141 3.57 -4.52 5.12
C ASN A 141 3.53 -3.00 4.93
N GLY A 142 3.70 -2.51 3.72
CA GLY A 142 3.58 -1.11 3.38
C GLY A 142 4.71 -0.22 3.90
N THR A 143 4.95 -0.20 5.17
CA THR A 143 6.09 0.47 5.80
C THR A 143 6.47 -0.27 7.07
N GLU A 144 7.75 -0.43 7.33
CA GLU A 144 8.28 -1.09 8.53
C GLU A 144 7.87 -0.42 9.85
N SER A 145 7.28 0.77 9.78
CA SER A 145 6.87 1.55 10.93
C SER A 145 5.36 1.53 11.23
N LEU A 146 4.57 0.80 10.46
CA LEU A 146 3.13 0.66 10.72
C LEU A 146 2.84 -0.70 11.39
N PRO A 147 1.99 -0.71 12.44
CA PRO A 147 1.60 -1.96 13.07
C PRO A 147 0.86 -2.86 12.08
N ASP A 148 1.22 -4.14 12.08
CA ASP A 148 0.49 -5.18 11.37
C ASP A 148 -0.94 -5.26 11.96
N ARG A 149 -1.92 -5.30 11.09
CA ARG A 149 -3.31 -5.54 11.44
C ARG A 149 -3.85 -6.71 10.66
#